data_32e737c8f8d6d138e1baccdafb1334e8
#
_entry.id   32e737c8f8d6d138e1baccdafb1334e8
#
_cell.length_a   1.000
_cell.length_b   1.000
_cell.length_c   1.000
_cell.angle_alpha   90.00
_cell.angle_beta   90.00
_cell.angle_gamma   90.00
#
_symmetry.space_group_name_H-M   'P 1'
#
loop_
_entity.id
_entity.type
_entity.pdbx_description
1 polymer ?
#
loop_
_entity_poly.entity_id
_entity_poly.type
_entity_poly.pdbx_seq_one_letter_code
_entity_poly.pdbx_strand_id
1 'polypeptide(L)'
;LDKLEECYTSLEDGEGYTTQEREFDVLVLGGGPAGASAAIYSARKGLRVGLVAERIGGQVKETVGIENLISVPYTTGSELADNLRTHLTRYPVELFENRRIEEVHLKGKMKQVVVKGNEVFRAPAVIIATGAGWRRLGVKGETEYIGRGVAFCPHCDGPFYAGKEVA
;
A
#
# COMPACT_ATOMS: atom_id res chain seq x y z
N LEU A 1 6.10 -2.70 31.13
CA LEU A 1 6.77 -1.41 30.81
C LEU A 1 8.28 -1.65 30.73
N ASP A 2 8.88 -2.39 31.65
CA ASP A 2 10.35 -2.60 31.76
C ASP A 2 10.96 -3.36 30.56
N LYS A 3 10.23 -4.27 29.91
CA LYS A 3 10.71 -4.99 28.72
C LYS A 3 10.76 -4.15 27.44
N LEU A 4 10.05 -3.01 27.40
CA LEU A 4 10.08 -2.09 26.26
C LEU A 4 11.26 -1.12 26.38
N GLU A 5 11.65 -0.75 27.59
CA GLU A 5 12.84 0.07 27.83
C GLU A 5 14.13 -0.72 27.61
N GLU A 6 14.19 -2.01 28.00
CA GLU A 6 15.34 -2.88 27.70
C GLU A 6 15.57 -3.09 26.19
N CYS A 7 14.51 -3.13 25.40
CA CYS A 7 14.64 -3.22 23.93
C CYS A 7 15.16 -1.93 23.31
N TYR A 8 14.92 -0.77 23.96
CA TYR A 8 15.38 0.53 23.48
C TYR A 8 16.85 0.80 23.81
N THR A 9 17.32 0.35 24.99
CA THR A 9 18.70 0.53 25.42
C THR A 9 19.68 -0.44 24.77
N SER A 10 19.23 -1.59 24.28
CA SER A 10 20.10 -2.54 23.58
C SER A 10 20.44 -2.14 22.14
N LEU A 11 19.88 -1.05 21.63
CA LEU A 11 20.17 -0.51 20.29
C LEU A 11 21.27 0.56 20.29
N GLU A 12 21.76 0.98 21.46
CA GLU A 12 22.78 2.03 21.56
C GLU A 12 24.23 1.52 21.41
N ASP A 13 24.47 0.20 21.47
CA ASP A 13 25.83 -0.38 21.49
C ASP A 13 26.23 -1.21 20.27
N GLY A 14 25.59 -1.02 19.12
CA GLY A 14 25.90 -1.75 17.89
C GLY A 14 26.01 -0.87 16.66
N GLU A 15 27.25 -0.57 16.29
CA GLU A 15 27.70 -0.06 14.98
C GLU A 15 26.68 0.71 14.11
N GLY A 16 26.68 2.06 14.20
CA GLY A 16 26.56 3.00 13.10
C GLY A 16 25.38 2.93 12.12
N TYR A 17 24.22 2.35 12.43
CA TYR A 17 23.00 2.51 11.64
C TYR A 17 22.24 3.75 12.11
N THR A 18 22.49 4.89 11.49
CA THR A 18 21.63 6.06 11.65
C THR A 18 20.23 5.70 11.17
N THR A 19 19.32 5.47 12.09
CA THR A 19 17.89 5.31 11.80
C THR A 19 17.44 6.60 11.11
N GLN A 20 17.08 6.54 9.82
CA GLN A 20 16.55 7.69 9.12
C GLN A 20 15.11 7.93 9.62
N GLU A 21 14.94 8.89 10.50
CA GLU A 21 13.62 9.33 10.93
C GLU A 21 13.09 10.41 10.00
N ARG A 22 11.82 10.29 9.60
CA ARG A 22 11.12 11.26 8.75
C ARG A 22 9.79 11.63 9.37
N GLU A 23 9.51 12.92 9.45
CA GLU A 23 8.28 13.44 10.04
C GLU A 23 7.37 14.08 9.00
N PHE A 24 6.07 13.81 9.15
CA PHE A 24 4.98 14.30 8.30
C PHE A 24 3.81 14.79 9.16
N ASP A 25 2.90 15.52 8.55
CA ASP A 25 1.61 15.83 9.18
C ASP A 25 0.65 14.66 9.06
N VAL A 26 0.75 13.93 7.95
CA VAL A 26 -0.04 12.72 7.68
C VAL A 26 0.84 11.66 7.00
N LEU A 27 0.78 10.45 7.51
CA LEU A 27 1.29 9.26 6.82
C LEU A 27 0.13 8.47 6.21
N VAL A 28 0.29 8.09 4.95
CA VAL A 28 -0.64 7.18 4.26
C VAL A 28 0.07 5.86 4.01
N LEU A 29 -0.52 4.78 4.49
CA LEU A 29 0.02 3.43 4.38
C LEU A 29 -0.72 2.65 3.30
N GLY A 30 -0.04 2.41 2.18
CA GLY A 30 -0.56 1.70 1.02
C GLY A 30 -0.70 2.59 -0.21
N GLY A 31 -0.26 2.07 -1.36
CA GLY A 31 -0.17 2.77 -2.65
C GLY A 31 -1.30 2.47 -3.63
N GLY A 32 -2.38 1.83 -3.19
CA GLY A 32 -3.56 1.57 -4.01
C GLY A 32 -4.42 2.82 -4.24
N PRO A 33 -5.57 2.70 -4.94
CA PRO A 33 -6.45 3.84 -5.23
C PRO A 33 -6.89 4.61 -3.99
N ALA A 34 -7.19 3.91 -2.90
CA ALA A 34 -7.59 4.53 -1.64
C ALA A 34 -6.45 5.38 -1.02
N GLY A 35 -5.23 4.81 -0.99
CA GLY A 35 -4.06 5.52 -0.48
C GLY A 35 -3.67 6.71 -1.35
N ALA A 36 -3.69 6.56 -2.67
CA ALA A 36 -3.44 7.65 -3.60
C ALA A 36 -4.45 8.80 -3.41
N SER A 37 -5.73 8.47 -3.30
CA SER A 37 -6.78 9.46 -3.02
C SER A 37 -6.56 10.17 -1.69
N ALA A 38 -6.29 9.42 -0.61
CA ALA A 38 -6.04 9.99 0.71
C ALA A 38 -4.83 10.94 0.71
N ALA A 39 -3.73 10.53 0.07
CA ALA A 39 -2.52 11.34 -0.01
C ALA A 39 -2.74 12.64 -0.81
N ILE A 40 -3.37 12.55 -1.99
CA ILE A 40 -3.68 13.71 -2.82
C ILE A 40 -4.56 14.71 -2.06
N TYR A 41 -5.65 14.24 -1.43
CA TYR A 41 -6.56 15.13 -0.71
C TYR A 41 -5.92 15.73 0.54
N SER A 42 -5.06 15.01 1.24
CA SER A 42 -4.28 15.54 2.36
C SER A 42 -3.31 16.63 1.89
N ALA A 43 -2.58 16.40 0.81
CA ALA A 43 -1.67 17.39 0.21
C ALA A 43 -2.41 18.64 -0.29
N ARG A 44 -3.61 18.49 -0.87
CA ARG A 44 -4.48 19.60 -1.27
C ARG A 44 -4.92 20.49 -0.11
N LYS A 45 -4.86 19.99 1.12
CA LYS A 45 -5.11 20.77 2.36
C LYS A 45 -3.84 21.45 2.89
N GLY A 46 -2.73 21.38 2.17
CA GLY A 46 -1.46 21.98 2.57
C GLY A 46 -0.68 21.20 3.61
N LEU A 47 -1.03 19.93 3.84
CA LEU A 47 -0.33 19.06 4.77
C LEU A 47 0.90 18.45 4.12
N ARG A 48 1.98 18.25 4.91
CA ARG A 48 3.12 17.45 4.50
C ARG A 48 2.74 15.97 4.58
N VAL A 49 2.73 15.30 3.44
CA VAL A 49 2.22 13.93 3.30
C VAL A 49 3.33 12.99 2.88
N GLY A 50 3.55 11.93 3.67
CA GLY A 50 4.33 10.77 3.26
C GLY A 50 3.40 9.61 2.88
N LEU A 51 3.62 9.00 1.73
CA LEU A 51 2.95 7.77 1.34
C LEU A 51 3.95 6.62 1.32
N VAL A 52 3.71 5.62 2.17
CA VAL A 52 4.58 4.44 2.34
C VAL A 52 3.88 3.22 1.76
N ALA A 53 4.52 2.56 0.80
CA ALA A 53 3.94 1.40 0.12
C ALA A 53 5.01 0.45 -0.45
N GLU A 54 4.65 -0.81 -0.65
CA GLU A 54 5.48 -1.72 -1.43
C GLU A 54 5.48 -1.33 -2.92
N ARG A 55 4.30 -0.92 -3.44
CA ARG A 55 4.14 -0.48 -4.84
C ARG A 55 2.96 0.49 -5.00
N ILE A 56 3.05 1.39 -5.97
CA ILE A 56 1.90 2.20 -6.39
C ILE A 56 1.00 1.38 -7.31
N GLY A 57 -0.32 1.58 -7.16
CA GLY A 57 -1.38 0.81 -7.82
C GLY A 57 -1.93 -0.32 -6.94
N GLY A 58 -1.12 -0.89 -6.04
CA GLY A 58 -1.59 -2.01 -5.19
C GLY A 58 -2.08 -3.19 -6.02
N GLN A 59 -3.19 -3.80 -5.60
CA GLN A 59 -3.77 -4.97 -6.27
C GLN A 59 -4.32 -4.70 -7.67
N VAL A 60 -4.75 -3.47 -7.99
CA VAL A 60 -5.32 -3.19 -9.33
C VAL A 60 -4.31 -3.47 -10.44
N LYS A 61 -3.02 -3.39 -10.15
CA LYS A 61 -1.94 -3.66 -11.12
C LYS A 61 -1.96 -5.10 -11.65
N GLU A 62 -2.57 -6.03 -10.94
CA GLU A 62 -2.70 -7.43 -11.32
C GLU A 62 -3.94 -7.69 -12.20
N THR A 63 -4.82 -6.70 -12.36
CA THR A 63 -6.05 -6.82 -13.15
C THR A 63 -5.76 -6.57 -14.62
N VAL A 64 -6.15 -7.50 -15.48
CA VAL A 64 -5.91 -7.41 -16.93
C VAL A 64 -6.78 -6.32 -17.57
N GLY A 65 -8.07 -6.29 -17.26
CA GLY A 65 -9.02 -5.30 -17.77
C GLY A 65 -9.93 -4.78 -16.66
N ILE A 66 -10.23 -3.50 -16.67
CA ILE A 66 -11.09 -2.81 -15.71
C ILE A 66 -12.17 -2.06 -16.49
N GLU A 67 -13.42 -2.45 -16.31
CA GLU A 67 -14.60 -1.86 -16.97
C GLU A 67 -15.62 -1.30 -15.96
N ASN A 68 -15.34 -1.46 -14.66
CA ASN A 68 -16.23 -1.07 -13.58
C ASN A 68 -15.78 0.20 -12.82
N LEU A 69 -14.85 0.95 -13.40
CA LEU A 69 -14.44 2.25 -12.86
C LEU A 69 -15.29 3.36 -13.50
N ILE A 70 -16.12 4.01 -12.69
CA ILE A 70 -17.00 5.08 -13.16
C ILE A 70 -16.19 6.19 -13.85
N SER A 71 -16.65 6.67 -14.98
CA SER A 71 -16.02 7.64 -15.90
C SER A 71 -14.85 7.10 -16.74
N VAL A 72 -14.43 5.85 -16.54
CA VAL A 72 -13.40 5.19 -17.34
C VAL A 72 -14.03 3.94 -17.96
N PRO A 73 -14.49 3.98 -19.22
CA PRO A 73 -15.19 2.84 -19.85
C PRO A 73 -14.34 1.56 -19.91
N TYR A 74 -13.03 1.73 -20.10
CA TYR A 74 -12.06 0.64 -20.09
C TYR A 74 -10.67 1.16 -19.74
N THR A 75 -9.93 0.41 -18.95
CA THR A 75 -8.50 0.60 -18.70
C THR A 75 -7.87 -0.74 -18.31
N THR A 76 -6.56 -0.80 -18.25
CA THR A 76 -5.83 -1.92 -17.65
C THR A 76 -5.37 -1.57 -16.23
N GLY A 77 -5.10 -2.58 -15.43
CA GLY A 77 -4.56 -2.36 -14.08
C GLY A 77 -3.21 -1.64 -14.09
N SER A 78 -2.36 -1.93 -15.08
CA SER A 78 -1.08 -1.25 -15.26
C SER A 78 -1.27 0.23 -15.59
N GLU A 79 -2.12 0.53 -16.56
CA GLU A 79 -2.44 1.92 -16.97
C GLU A 79 -3.05 2.72 -15.82
N LEU A 80 -3.98 2.11 -15.07
CA LEU A 80 -4.55 2.76 -13.88
C LEU A 80 -3.48 3.05 -12.82
N ALA A 81 -2.56 2.11 -12.57
CA ALA A 81 -1.46 2.31 -11.63
C ALA A 81 -0.52 3.45 -12.06
N ASP A 82 -0.22 3.55 -13.35
CA ASP A 82 0.61 4.62 -13.92
C ASP A 82 -0.10 5.98 -13.84
N ASN A 83 -1.41 6.00 -14.07
CA ASN A 83 -2.24 7.20 -13.91
C ASN A 83 -2.28 7.66 -12.44
N LEU A 84 -2.43 6.74 -11.48
CA LEU A 84 -2.36 7.05 -10.05
C LEU A 84 -1.00 7.65 -9.67
N ARG A 85 0.09 7.06 -10.15
CA ARG A 85 1.45 7.59 -9.94
C ARG A 85 1.60 8.99 -10.51
N THR A 86 1.20 9.20 -11.76
CA THR A 86 1.25 10.50 -12.44
C THR A 86 0.44 11.55 -11.66
N HIS A 87 -0.72 11.16 -11.13
CA HIS A 87 -1.56 12.07 -10.36
C HIS A 87 -0.92 12.42 -9.01
N LEU A 88 -0.35 11.44 -8.31
CA LEU A 88 0.37 11.66 -7.04
C LEU A 88 1.54 12.64 -7.21
N THR A 89 2.32 12.52 -8.27
CA THR A 89 3.49 13.40 -8.52
C THR A 89 3.12 14.85 -8.87
N ARG A 90 1.85 15.14 -9.12
CA ARG A 90 1.38 16.53 -9.31
C ARG A 90 1.17 17.29 -8.00
N TYR A 91 1.26 16.61 -6.88
CA TYR A 91 1.11 17.19 -5.55
C TYR A 91 2.37 16.97 -4.73
N PRO A 92 2.64 17.78 -3.68
CA PRO A 92 3.78 17.62 -2.80
C PRO A 92 3.58 16.43 -1.84
N VAL A 93 3.49 15.23 -2.41
CA VAL A 93 3.44 13.95 -1.68
C VAL A 93 4.81 13.29 -1.79
N GLU A 94 5.45 12.99 -0.67
CA GLU A 94 6.67 12.21 -0.66
C GLU A 94 6.32 10.72 -0.77
N LEU A 95 6.80 10.07 -1.84
CA LEU A 95 6.52 8.66 -2.13
C LEU A 95 7.67 7.78 -1.66
N PHE A 96 7.38 6.84 -0.78
CA PHE A 96 8.30 5.82 -0.27
C PHE A 96 7.86 4.45 -0.77
N GLU A 97 8.36 4.10 -1.95
CA GLU A 97 8.08 2.80 -2.58
C GLU A 97 9.11 1.74 -2.19
N ASN A 98 8.75 0.48 -2.45
CA ASN A 98 9.53 -0.68 -2.04
C ASN A 98 9.76 -0.71 -0.51
N ARG A 99 8.80 -0.21 0.23
CA ARG A 99 8.82 -0.19 1.70
C ARG A 99 7.74 -1.12 2.23
N ARG A 100 8.19 -2.25 2.78
CA ARG A 100 7.30 -3.18 3.48
C ARG A 100 7.16 -2.72 4.93
N ILE A 101 5.92 -2.43 5.33
CA ILE A 101 5.59 -2.05 6.69
C ILE A 101 5.68 -3.29 7.58
N GLU A 102 6.43 -3.20 8.68
CA GLU A 102 6.62 -4.27 9.65
C GLU A 102 5.85 -3.96 10.93
N GLU A 103 5.93 -2.71 11.42
CA GLU A 103 5.28 -2.32 12.65
C GLU A 103 4.57 -0.97 12.52
N VAL A 104 3.47 -0.82 13.24
CA VAL A 104 2.72 0.43 13.34
C VAL A 104 2.34 0.69 14.80
N HIS A 105 2.92 1.74 15.37
CA HIS A 105 2.67 2.16 16.74
C HIS A 105 1.73 3.36 16.75
N LEU A 106 0.47 3.15 17.14
CA LEU A 106 -0.59 4.15 17.09
C LEU A 106 -0.83 4.89 18.42
N LYS A 107 -0.15 4.49 19.48
CA LYS A 107 -0.31 5.13 20.80
C LYS A 107 0.46 6.45 20.87
N GLY A 108 -0.05 7.38 21.67
CA GLY A 108 0.59 8.67 21.88
C GLY A 108 0.25 9.73 20.82
N LYS A 109 0.88 10.89 20.95
CA LYS A 109 0.65 12.06 20.10
C LYS A 109 1.22 11.86 18.70
N MET A 110 2.44 11.33 18.62
CA MET A 110 3.10 10.93 17.38
C MET A 110 2.94 9.42 17.19
N LYS A 111 2.47 9.01 16.03
CA LYS A 111 2.41 7.62 15.58
C LYS A 111 3.72 7.30 14.87
N GLN A 112 4.13 6.04 14.94
CA GLN A 112 5.34 5.57 14.28
C GLN A 112 5.01 4.42 13.34
N VAL A 113 5.68 4.40 12.21
CA VAL A 113 5.62 3.33 11.22
C VAL A 113 7.03 2.89 10.93
N VAL A 114 7.32 1.63 11.20
CA VAL A 114 8.62 1.01 10.95
C VAL A 114 8.52 0.14 9.71
N VAL A 115 9.44 0.32 8.79
CA VAL A 115 9.51 -0.49 7.58
C VAL A 115 10.75 -1.38 7.60
N LYS A 116 10.75 -2.39 6.77
CA LYS A 116 11.89 -3.30 6.61
C LYS A 116 13.17 -2.51 6.32
N GLY A 117 14.19 -2.73 7.12
CA GLY A 117 15.45 -2.00 7.07
C GLY A 117 15.55 -0.86 8.09
N ASN A 118 14.66 -0.83 9.09
CA ASN A 118 14.67 0.07 10.24
C ASN A 118 14.54 1.57 9.90
N GLU A 119 13.99 1.92 8.73
CA GLU A 119 13.58 3.31 8.44
C GLU A 119 12.28 3.60 9.20
N VAL A 120 12.21 4.71 9.90
CA VAL A 120 11.07 5.10 10.76
C VAL A 120 10.40 6.36 10.24
N PHE A 121 9.09 6.29 10.09
CA PHE A 121 8.23 7.41 9.71
C PHE A 121 7.35 7.82 10.87
N ARG A 122 7.19 9.12 11.10
CA ARG A 122 6.40 9.66 12.19
C ARG A 122 5.38 10.68 11.71
N ALA A 123 4.18 10.63 12.27
CA ALA A 123 3.15 11.64 12.05
C ALA A 123 2.13 11.66 13.19
N PRO A 124 1.46 12.79 13.45
CA PRO A 124 0.33 12.84 14.37
C PRO A 124 -0.90 12.08 13.84
N ALA A 125 -1.02 11.90 12.52
CA ALA A 125 -2.11 11.18 11.87
C ALA A 125 -1.60 10.12 10.89
N VAL A 126 -2.23 8.94 10.91
CA VAL A 126 -1.94 7.83 10.00
C VAL A 126 -3.24 7.37 9.35
N ILE A 127 -3.22 7.26 8.02
CA ILE A 127 -4.33 6.70 7.24
C ILE A 127 -3.91 5.31 6.76
N ILE A 128 -4.62 4.28 7.20
CA ILE A 128 -4.35 2.89 6.83
C ILE A 128 -5.17 2.56 5.59
N ALA A 129 -4.48 2.37 4.45
CA ALA A 129 -5.06 2.07 3.15
C ALA A 129 -4.33 0.86 2.50
N THR A 130 -3.94 -0.11 3.31
CA THR A 130 -3.12 -1.27 2.92
C THR A 130 -3.86 -2.26 2.03
N GLY A 131 -5.17 -2.10 1.87
CA GLY A 131 -6.00 -2.98 1.04
C GLY A 131 -6.26 -4.33 1.69
N ALA A 132 -6.51 -5.33 0.83
CA ALA A 132 -6.77 -6.70 1.25
C ALA A 132 -5.87 -7.66 0.47
N GLY A 133 -5.61 -8.82 1.03
CA GLY A 133 -4.96 -9.94 0.33
C GLY A 133 -5.99 -11.02 0.01
N TRP A 134 -5.87 -11.61 -1.19
CA TRP A 134 -6.68 -12.76 -1.54
C TRP A 134 -6.27 -13.98 -0.72
N ARG A 135 -7.24 -14.72 -0.23
CA ARG A 135 -6.97 -16.04 0.33
C ARG A 135 -6.61 -16.99 -0.81
N ARG A 136 -5.52 -17.68 -0.62
CA ARG A 136 -5.06 -18.72 -1.54
C ARG A 136 -5.48 -20.08 -1.02
N LEU A 137 -5.80 -20.99 -1.94
CA LEU A 137 -6.08 -22.40 -1.61
C LEU A 137 -4.78 -23.15 -1.30
N GLY A 138 -3.66 -22.69 -1.85
CA GLY A 138 -2.36 -23.33 -1.70
C GLY A 138 -2.23 -24.66 -2.46
N VAL A 139 -3.06 -24.86 -3.47
CA VAL A 139 -3.06 -26.08 -4.29
C VAL A 139 -2.08 -25.96 -5.46
N LYS A 140 -1.64 -27.12 -5.97
CA LYS A 140 -0.75 -27.17 -7.13
C LYS A 140 -1.44 -26.54 -8.35
N GLY A 141 -0.73 -25.65 -9.05
CA GLY A 141 -1.22 -24.97 -10.24
C GLY A 141 -1.92 -23.63 -9.94
N GLU A 142 -2.35 -23.35 -8.71
CA GLU A 142 -3.05 -22.11 -8.38
C GLU A 142 -2.31 -20.87 -8.89
N THR A 143 -1.03 -20.74 -8.57
CA THR A 143 -0.23 -19.58 -8.96
C THR A 143 -0.02 -19.51 -10.48
N GLU A 144 0.10 -20.63 -11.15
CA GLU A 144 0.31 -20.73 -12.60
C GLU A 144 -0.93 -20.29 -13.38
N TYR A 145 -2.13 -20.61 -12.85
CA TYR A 145 -3.40 -20.36 -13.54
C TYR A 145 -4.10 -19.09 -13.11
N ILE A 146 -3.52 -18.26 -12.21
CA ILE A 146 -4.06 -16.94 -11.88
C ILE A 146 -4.17 -16.10 -13.16
N GLY A 147 -5.38 -15.60 -13.44
CA GLY A 147 -5.72 -14.85 -14.65
C GLY A 147 -5.85 -15.72 -15.92
N ARG A 148 -5.71 -17.05 -15.80
CA ARG A 148 -5.84 -18.01 -16.92
C ARG A 148 -6.81 -19.16 -16.61
N GLY A 149 -7.61 -19.03 -15.59
CA GLY A 149 -8.56 -20.05 -15.12
C GLY A 149 -8.78 -20.01 -13.62
N VAL A 150 -7.86 -19.44 -12.85
CA VAL A 150 -8.04 -19.13 -11.43
C VAL A 150 -8.27 -17.64 -11.26
N ALA A 151 -9.38 -17.27 -10.63
CA ALA A 151 -9.76 -15.90 -10.34
C ALA A 151 -10.22 -15.78 -8.88
N PHE A 152 -10.13 -14.59 -8.31
CA PHE A 152 -10.47 -14.33 -6.91
C PHE A 152 -11.67 -13.41 -6.73
N CYS A 153 -11.98 -12.62 -7.75
CA CYS A 153 -13.05 -11.63 -7.69
C CYS A 153 -14.17 -11.98 -8.68
N PRO A 154 -15.30 -12.56 -8.22
CA PRO A 154 -16.40 -12.93 -9.13
C PRO A 154 -17.01 -11.73 -9.84
N HIS A 155 -17.02 -10.55 -9.22
CA HIS A 155 -17.53 -9.33 -9.84
C HIS A 155 -16.57 -8.71 -10.86
N CYS A 156 -15.25 -8.88 -10.66
CA CYS A 156 -14.24 -8.33 -11.55
C CYS A 156 -13.99 -9.25 -12.75
N ASP A 157 -13.83 -10.54 -12.46
CA ASP A 157 -13.36 -11.54 -13.43
C ASP A 157 -14.51 -12.40 -13.99
N GLY A 158 -15.65 -12.45 -13.28
CA GLY A 158 -16.80 -13.28 -13.65
C GLY A 158 -17.26 -13.12 -15.10
N PRO A 159 -17.37 -11.91 -15.65
CA PRO A 159 -17.75 -11.71 -17.05
C PRO A 159 -16.87 -12.42 -18.07
N PHE A 160 -15.58 -12.64 -17.78
CA PHE A 160 -14.65 -13.36 -18.66
C PHE A 160 -14.92 -14.87 -18.71
N TYR A 161 -15.72 -15.38 -17.78
CA TYR A 161 -16.10 -16.78 -17.69
C TYR A 161 -17.56 -17.04 -18.14
N ALA A 162 -18.22 -16.02 -18.72
CA ALA A 162 -19.58 -16.17 -19.21
C ALA A 162 -19.68 -17.33 -20.20
N GLY A 163 -20.64 -18.25 -19.97
CA GLY A 163 -20.86 -19.43 -20.78
C GLY A 163 -19.86 -20.58 -20.55
N LYS A 164 -19.00 -20.49 -19.57
CA LYS A 164 -18.06 -21.54 -19.15
C LYS A 164 -18.54 -22.20 -17.87
N GLU A 165 -18.16 -23.45 -17.69
CA GLU A 165 -18.35 -24.20 -16.44
C GLU A 165 -17.26 -23.74 -15.45
N VAL A 166 -17.69 -23.27 -14.28
CA VAL A 166 -16.80 -22.77 -13.22
C VAL A 166 -17.15 -23.38 -11.87
N ALA A 167 -16.17 -23.56 -11.01
CA ALA A 167 -16.30 -24.11 -9.66
C ALA A 167 -15.96 -23.08 -8.58
#